data_9a263a237ab1fb2dc846480388df1cf6
#
_entry.id   9a263a237ab1fb2dc846480388df1cf6
#
_cell.length_a   1.000
_cell.length_b   1.000
_cell.length_c   1.000
_cell.angle_alpha   90.00
_cell.angle_beta   90.00
_cell.angle_gamma   90.00
#
_symmetry.space_group_name_H-M   'P 1'
#
loop_
_entity.id
_entity.type
_entity.pdbx_description
1 polymer ?
#
loop_
_entity_poly.entity_id
_entity_poly.type
_entity_poly.pdbx_seq_one_letter_code
_entity_poly.pdbx_strand_id
1 'polypeptide(L)'
;MAQEQVQIQTQKQQQVQRLSQQQMLQVKLLEMPLTELEESVNAELDDNPALEAGGEETDSIDNNDTVEHSEDDDFDTLQEREERQDALDSALERMRSDDDLPTYDSRQQRNNAEYEEIVYGDTTSFIDKLNEQVGERELTERQKSILEYLIGSLDDDGLLRKDLDSISDELAIYYGIDASTKELEEVLKILQDFDPAGIGARNLQECLLLQIDRKVENGEWERNGHLYKYIHTILTHYFEAFTKKHWDKIQSALSLSDLQVEALQREIRKLNPKPGSSMGETQGRNVQQITPDFIVDTEDDGTVTFTLNHGNLPELHVSQTFNDMLDTYRNNKAGMSRQEKEALLYIKEKVDKAQGFIEAIKQRRHTLQITMKAIIDIQRKFFQDGDEADLRPMILKDIADRTGLDISTISRVSNIKYAQTRWGTFPLRFFFTDSYTTEDGEEMSTRKIKLALKEVIDQEDKRKPLSDDALAKVMKEKGFPIARRTVAKYREQLGLPVARLRKE
;
A
#
# COMPACT_ATOMS: atom_id res chain seq x y z
N MET A 1 17.93 3.41 58.04
CA MET A 1 17.27 2.15 57.56
C MET A 1 15.94 2.39 56.87
N ALA A 2 14.91 3.04 57.48
CA ALA A 2 13.64 3.26 56.76
C ALA A 2 13.75 4.23 55.58
N GLN A 3 14.53 5.33 55.69
CA GLN A 3 14.76 6.28 54.59
C GLN A 3 15.58 5.67 53.42
N GLU A 4 16.56 4.80 53.71
CA GLU A 4 17.31 4.11 52.68
C GLU A 4 16.45 3.08 51.94
N GLN A 5 15.55 2.39 52.63
CA GLN A 5 14.61 1.46 51.95
C GLN A 5 13.61 2.19 51.03
N VAL A 6 13.15 3.37 51.43
CA VAL A 6 12.26 4.20 50.57
C VAL A 6 13.02 4.74 49.36
N GLN A 7 14.28 5.16 49.49
CA GLN A 7 15.10 5.59 48.36
C GLN A 7 15.42 4.43 47.38
N ILE A 8 15.70 3.24 47.88
CA ILE A 8 15.94 2.07 47.05
C ILE A 8 14.66 1.66 46.31
N GLN A 9 13.50 1.78 46.97
CA GLN A 9 12.22 1.43 46.37
C GLN A 9 11.81 2.45 45.29
N THR A 10 12.01 3.75 45.50
CA THR A 10 11.79 4.80 44.49
C THR A 10 12.73 4.70 43.30
N GLN A 11 14.01 4.36 43.54
CA GLN A 11 14.96 4.13 42.44
C GLN A 11 14.59 2.88 41.61
N LYS A 12 14.16 1.79 42.24
CA LYS A 12 13.66 0.60 41.53
C LYS A 12 12.43 0.91 40.72
N GLN A 13 11.46 1.66 41.25
CA GLN A 13 10.26 2.07 40.51
C GLN A 13 10.59 2.97 39.32
N GLN A 14 11.49 3.92 39.46
CA GLN A 14 11.96 4.76 38.36
C GLN A 14 12.70 3.97 37.29
N GLN A 15 13.52 2.99 37.68
CA GLN A 15 14.19 2.11 36.70
C GLN A 15 13.17 1.22 35.93
N VAL A 16 12.19 0.65 36.62
CA VAL A 16 11.15 -0.14 35.99
C VAL A 16 10.31 0.69 35.03
N GLN A 17 9.97 1.94 35.40
CA GLN A 17 9.24 2.85 34.51
C GLN A 17 10.06 3.24 33.29
N ARG A 18 11.36 3.52 33.42
CA ARG A 18 12.24 3.82 32.28
C ARG A 18 12.40 2.62 31.34
N LEU A 19 12.57 1.41 31.89
CA LEU A 19 12.64 0.17 31.09
C LEU A 19 11.34 -0.06 30.31
N SER A 20 10.17 0.18 30.93
CA SER A 20 8.89 0.03 30.24
C SER A 20 8.68 1.07 29.13
N GLN A 21 9.17 2.30 29.29
CA GLN A 21 9.10 3.34 28.27
C GLN A 21 10.00 3.03 27.08
N GLN A 22 11.23 2.55 27.32
CA GLN A 22 12.13 2.13 26.25
C GLN A 22 11.57 0.93 25.47
N GLN A 23 11.01 -0.06 26.16
CA GLN A 23 10.35 -1.19 25.51
C GLN A 23 9.15 -0.77 24.66
N MET A 24 8.32 0.15 25.16
CA MET A 24 7.22 0.71 24.36
C MET A 24 7.71 1.44 23.11
N LEU A 25 8.78 2.24 23.24
CA LEU A 25 9.40 2.91 22.11
C LEU A 25 9.92 1.91 21.06
N GLN A 26 10.62 0.87 21.50
CA GLN A 26 11.13 -0.18 20.61
C GLN A 26 10.00 -0.87 19.85
N VAL A 27 8.92 -1.22 20.54
CA VAL A 27 7.74 -1.85 19.92
C VAL A 27 7.10 -0.91 18.90
N LYS A 28 6.92 0.37 19.26
CA LYS A 28 6.36 1.38 18.36
C LYS A 28 7.22 1.56 17.10
N LEU A 29 8.53 1.69 17.28
CA LEU A 29 9.45 1.82 16.14
C LEU A 29 9.45 0.56 15.25
N LEU A 30 9.29 -0.65 15.78
CA LEU A 30 9.21 -1.88 14.96
C LEU A 30 7.98 -1.92 14.05
N GLU A 31 6.85 -1.41 14.51
CA GLU A 31 5.59 -1.41 13.74
C GLU A 31 5.58 -0.34 12.64
N MET A 32 6.25 0.79 12.84
CA MET A 32 6.24 1.90 11.89
C MET A 32 6.78 1.51 10.50
N PRO A 33 6.10 1.89 9.40
CA PRO A 33 6.65 1.84 8.06
C PRO A 33 7.85 2.80 7.91
N LEU A 34 8.61 2.71 6.81
CA LEU A 34 9.82 3.49 6.59
C LEU A 34 9.55 5.00 6.59
N THR A 35 8.49 5.43 5.90
CA THR A 35 8.11 6.85 5.79
C THR A 35 7.76 7.47 7.14
N GLU A 36 6.97 6.77 7.96
CA GLU A 36 6.60 7.22 9.30
C GLU A 36 7.83 7.24 10.25
N LEU A 37 8.77 6.31 10.03
CA LEU A 37 10.05 6.29 10.76
C LEU A 37 10.90 7.52 10.43
N GLU A 38 11.01 7.91 9.15
CA GLU A 38 11.71 9.12 8.71
C GLU A 38 11.11 10.38 9.36
N GLU A 39 9.79 10.50 9.36
CA GLU A 39 9.08 11.59 10.04
C GLU A 39 9.36 11.60 11.55
N SER A 40 9.33 10.43 12.20
CA SER A 40 9.59 10.30 13.63
C SER A 40 11.04 10.63 13.99
N VAL A 41 12.00 10.29 13.13
CA VAL A 41 13.42 10.66 13.31
C VAL A 41 13.62 12.17 13.17
N ASN A 42 13.02 12.78 12.15
CA ASN A 42 13.10 14.23 11.96
C ASN A 42 12.45 15.00 13.13
N ALA A 43 11.30 14.54 13.61
CA ALA A 43 10.64 15.12 14.79
C ALA A 43 11.51 15.02 16.06
N GLU A 44 12.21 13.88 16.26
CA GLU A 44 13.10 13.72 17.43
C GLU A 44 14.39 14.54 17.29
N LEU A 45 14.90 14.76 16.06
CA LEU A 45 16.03 15.68 15.80
C LEU A 45 15.67 17.13 16.13
N ASP A 46 14.43 17.55 15.84
CA ASP A 46 13.95 18.89 16.16
C ASP A 46 13.72 19.06 17.68
N ASP A 47 13.21 18.01 18.35
CA ASP A 47 12.89 18.05 19.79
C ASP A 47 14.09 17.90 20.72
N ASN A 48 15.14 17.22 20.25
CA ASN A 48 16.28 16.85 21.09
C ASN A 48 17.61 17.42 20.59
N PRO A 49 18.09 18.54 21.14
CA PRO A 49 19.33 19.18 20.71
C PRO A 49 20.60 18.35 20.99
N ALA A 50 20.49 17.25 21.74
CA ALA A 50 21.61 16.34 21.97
C ALA A 50 21.74 15.28 20.89
N LEU A 51 20.79 15.20 19.92
CA LEU A 51 20.80 14.30 18.80
C LEU A 51 21.26 15.05 17.54
N GLU A 52 22.27 14.57 16.86
CA GLU A 52 22.81 15.16 15.63
C GLU A 52 22.72 14.14 14.50
N ALA A 53 22.41 14.64 13.30
CA ALA A 53 22.53 13.85 12.07
C ALA A 53 23.97 13.91 11.60
N GLY A 54 24.63 12.76 11.48
CA GLY A 54 25.96 12.66 10.89
C GLY A 54 25.87 13.05 9.40
N GLY A 55 26.66 14.03 8.97
CA GLY A 55 26.91 14.23 7.54
C GLY A 55 27.68 13.03 6.98
N GLU A 56 27.49 12.74 5.69
CA GLU A 56 28.27 11.72 4.97
C GLU A 56 29.76 11.91 5.22
N GLU A 57 30.31 11.13 6.15
CA GLU A 57 31.74 10.94 6.19
C GLU A 57 32.10 10.07 4.97
N THR A 58 32.64 10.73 3.95
CA THR A 58 33.43 10.03 2.92
C THR A 58 34.43 9.15 3.63
N ASP A 59 34.35 7.83 3.40
CA ASP A 59 35.34 6.83 3.81
C ASP A 59 36.75 7.34 3.56
N SER A 60 37.41 7.89 4.56
CA SER A 60 38.82 8.12 4.58
C SER A 60 39.47 6.93 5.27
N ILE A 61 40.02 6.10 4.41
CA ILE A 61 40.94 4.99 4.65
C ILE A 61 41.86 5.30 5.84
N ASP A 62 41.76 4.40 6.83
CA ASP A 62 42.66 4.24 7.95
C ASP A 62 44.15 4.19 7.47
N ASN A 63 44.87 5.25 7.70
CA ASN A 63 46.32 5.22 7.70
C ASN A 63 46.83 5.75 9.04
N ASN A 64 47.11 4.78 9.88
CA ASN A 64 47.88 4.88 11.10
C ASN A 64 49.29 5.40 10.76
N ASP A 65 49.54 6.66 11.09
CA ASP A 65 50.94 7.11 11.30
C ASP A 65 50.96 8.18 12.41
N THR A 66 51.65 7.77 13.45
CA THR A 66 52.14 8.57 14.56
C THR A 66 52.94 9.79 14.08
N VAL A 67 52.47 11.00 14.40
CA VAL A 67 53.34 12.18 14.34
C VAL A 67 53.15 13.01 15.60
N GLU A 68 54.32 13.28 16.15
CA GLU A 68 54.62 14.04 17.35
C GLU A 68 54.09 15.48 17.31
N HIS A 69 53.70 15.98 18.49
CA HIS A 69 53.36 17.36 18.74
C HIS A 69 54.51 18.31 18.33
N SER A 70 54.18 19.31 17.54
CA SER A 70 54.88 20.57 17.50
C SER A 70 53.86 21.71 17.66
N GLU A 71 54.01 22.44 18.75
CA GLU A 71 53.38 23.72 19.07
C GLU A 71 53.87 24.78 18.07
N ASP A 72 53.08 25.16 17.06
CA ASP A 72 53.26 26.41 16.29
C ASP A 72 52.18 26.62 15.17
N ASP A 73 50.90 26.37 15.42
CA ASP A 73 49.83 26.54 14.38
C ASP A 73 48.64 27.42 14.78
N ASP A 74 48.77 28.33 15.76
CA ASP A 74 47.63 29.18 16.18
C ASP A 74 47.50 30.49 15.37
N PHE A 75 48.32 30.75 14.36
CA PHE A 75 48.28 32.00 13.59
C PHE A 75 47.63 31.84 12.20
N ASP A 76 47.61 30.65 11.61
CA ASP A 76 47.06 30.41 10.26
C ASP A 76 45.55 30.24 10.27
N THR A 77 44.94 29.81 11.36
CA THR A 77 43.48 29.58 11.45
C THR A 77 42.60 30.83 11.46
N LEU A 78 43.17 31.97 11.86
CA LEU A 78 42.48 33.26 11.84
C LEU A 78 42.40 33.86 10.41
N GLN A 79 43.48 33.69 9.63
CA GLN A 79 43.53 34.16 8.25
C GLN A 79 42.61 33.38 7.31
N GLU A 80 42.56 32.05 7.46
CA GLU A 80 41.60 31.22 6.72
C GLU A 80 40.12 31.53 7.05
N ARG A 81 39.84 31.97 8.27
CA ARG A 81 38.48 32.34 8.70
C ARG A 81 38.07 33.68 8.12
N GLU A 82 38.98 34.65 8.00
CA GLU A 82 38.76 35.94 7.33
C GLU A 82 38.62 35.74 5.83
N GLU A 83 39.43 34.90 5.18
CA GLU A 83 39.32 34.61 3.76
C GLU A 83 38.01 33.88 3.39
N ARG A 84 37.47 33.02 4.27
CA ARG A 84 36.17 32.39 4.10
C ARG A 84 34.99 33.38 4.27
N GLN A 85 35.10 34.34 5.16
CA GLN A 85 34.12 35.42 5.31
C GLN A 85 34.12 36.36 4.12
N ASP A 86 35.29 36.75 3.63
CA ASP A 86 35.41 37.60 2.43
C ASP A 86 34.94 36.89 1.14
N ALA A 87 35.13 35.55 1.06
CA ALA A 87 34.61 34.75 -0.05
C ALA A 87 33.06 34.63 0.02
N LEU A 88 32.50 34.56 1.22
CA LEU A 88 31.03 34.49 1.43
C LEU A 88 30.36 35.83 1.16
N ASP A 89 30.97 36.96 1.54
CA ASP A 89 30.49 38.31 1.26
C ASP A 89 30.59 38.63 -0.23
N SER A 90 31.69 38.22 -0.90
CA SER A 90 31.80 38.35 -2.35
C SER A 90 30.81 37.48 -3.13
N ALA A 91 30.40 36.32 -2.61
CA ALA A 91 29.38 35.48 -3.20
C ALA A 91 27.98 36.09 -3.01
N LEU A 92 27.73 36.75 -1.87
CA LEU A 92 26.48 37.47 -1.59
C LEU A 92 26.34 38.75 -2.43
N GLU A 93 27.46 39.44 -2.71
CA GLU A 93 27.46 40.61 -3.60
C GLU A 93 27.21 40.21 -5.07
N ARG A 94 27.71 39.08 -5.53
CA ARG A 94 27.42 38.52 -6.86
C ARG A 94 25.98 38.08 -7.02
N MET A 95 25.31 37.64 -5.95
CA MET A 95 23.86 37.34 -5.97
C MET A 95 22.98 38.60 -6.02
N ARG A 96 23.55 39.78 -5.75
CA ARG A 96 22.83 41.08 -5.78
C ARG A 96 22.93 41.83 -7.09
N SER A 97 23.87 41.50 -7.98
CA SER A 97 23.93 42.05 -9.34
C SER A 97 23.20 41.11 -10.28
N ASP A 98 21.96 41.34 -10.33
CA ASP A 98 20.98 40.70 -11.18
C ASP A 98 21.21 40.99 -12.66
N ASP A 99 20.86 40.03 -13.49
CA ASP A 99 20.60 40.07 -14.92
C ASP A 99 21.48 39.23 -15.85
N ASP A 100 22.07 38.13 -15.39
CA ASP A 100 22.49 37.10 -16.33
C ASP A 100 22.27 35.68 -15.75
N LEU A 101 21.13 35.11 -16.08
CA LEU A 101 20.89 33.66 -15.89
C LEU A 101 21.93 32.88 -16.72
N PRO A 102 22.76 32.04 -16.15
CA PRO A 102 23.65 31.18 -16.93
C PRO A 102 22.80 30.22 -17.74
N THR A 103 22.82 30.43 -19.06
CA THR A 103 22.32 29.47 -20.03
C THR A 103 23.12 28.17 -19.86
N TYR A 104 22.54 27.17 -19.22
CA TYR A 104 23.12 25.83 -19.15
C TYR A 104 23.17 25.26 -20.56
N ASP A 105 24.34 25.26 -21.16
CA ASP A 105 24.60 24.62 -22.45
C ASP A 105 24.66 23.09 -22.21
N SER A 106 23.49 22.44 -22.28
CA SER A 106 23.31 21.00 -22.12
C SER A 106 23.76 20.20 -23.35
N ARG A 107 24.89 20.56 -23.95
CA ARG A 107 25.39 19.94 -25.20
C ARG A 107 26.49 18.90 -25.03
N GLN A 108 26.87 18.50 -23.82
CA GLN A 108 27.88 17.46 -23.67
C GLN A 108 27.52 16.49 -22.56
N GLN A 109 26.57 15.63 -22.84
CA GLN A 109 26.55 14.21 -22.38
C GLN A 109 25.27 13.52 -22.88
N ARG A 110 25.15 13.40 -24.20
CA ARG A 110 24.29 12.37 -24.79
C ARG A 110 25.07 11.07 -24.80
N ASN A 111 25.12 10.38 -23.68
CA ASN A 111 25.28 8.95 -23.68
C ASN A 111 23.90 8.31 -23.80
N ASN A 112 23.77 7.52 -24.86
CA ASN A 112 22.61 6.77 -25.28
C ASN A 112 22.07 5.88 -24.12
N ALA A 113 21.22 6.45 -23.29
CA ALA A 113 20.11 5.73 -22.71
C ALA A 113 18.88 6.28 -23.42
N GLU A 114 18.21 5.47 -24.21
CA GLU A 114 16.88 5.72 -24.68
C GLU A 114 16.01 5.88 -23.40
N TYR A 115 15.94 7.12 -22.91
CA TYR A 115 14.83 7.49 -22.06
C TYR A 115 13.62 7.47 -22.98
N GLU A 116 12.80 6.44 -22.88
CA GLU A 116 11.42 6.54 -23.32
C GLU A 116 10.88 7.78 -22.61
N GLU A 117 10.68 8.86 -23.38
CA GLU A 117 9.91 9.99 -22.92
C GLU A 117 8.57 9.41 -22.47
N ILE A 118 8.35 9.37 -21.15
CA ILE A 118 7.03 9.11 -20.60
C ILE A 118 6.21 10.31 -21.08
N VAL A 119 5.54 10.16 -22.21
CA VAL A 119 4.54 11.10 -22.68
C VAL A 119 3.47 11.07 -21.60
N TYR A 120 3.47 12.07 -20.73
CA TYR A 120 2.30 12.39 -19.92
C TYR A 120 1.22 12.82 -20.90
N GLY A 121 0.47 11.86 -21.45
CA GLY A 121 -0.78 12.15 -22.13
C GLY A 121 -1.67 12.88 -21.15
N ASP A 122 -2.43 13.86 -21.62
CA ASP A 122 -3.46 14.53 -20.84
C ASP A 122 -4.39 13.46 -20.26
N THR A 123 -4.16 13.09 -19.00
CA THR A 123 -4.95 12.10 -18.29
C THR A 123 -6.21 12.77 -17.81
N THR A 124 -7.17 12.97 -18.71
CA THR A 124 -8.50 13.47 -18.35
C THR A 124 -9.20 12.41 -17.52
N SER A 125 -9.55 12.75 -16.28
CA SER A 125 -10.26 11.82 -15.39
C SER A 125 -11.66 11.50 -15.93
N PHE A 126 -12.27 10.40 -15.44
CA PHE A 126 -13.66 10.08 -15.75
C PHE A 126 -14.60 11.25 -15.46
N ILE A 127 -14.39 11.92 -14.33
CA ILE A 127 -15.17 13.08 -13.88
C ILE A 127 -14.97 14.27 -14.84
N ASP A 128 -13.76 14.51 -15.32
CA ASP A 128 -13.46 15.61 -16.23
C ASP A 128 -14.17 15.43 -17.58
N LYS A 129 -14.18 14.20 -18.12
CA LYS A 129 -14.92 13.87 -19.35
C LYS A 129 -16.42 14.08 -19.22
N LEU A 130 -17.00 13.77 -18.05
CA LEU A 130 -18.41 14.05 -17.80
C LEU A 130 -18.68 15.56 -17.67
N ASN A 131 -17.79 16.30 -17.01
CA ASN A 131 -17.90 17.75 -16.89
C ASN A 131 -17.78 18.45 -18.26
N GLU A 132 -16.99 17.90 -19.17
CA GLU A 132 -16.88 18.38 -20.56
C GLU A 132 -18.24 18.24 -21.28
N GLN A 133 -18.93 17.10 -21.11
CA GLN A 133 -20.27 16.88 -21.66
C GLN A 133 -21.34 17.79 -21.02
N VAL A 134 -21.17 18.18 -19.74
CA VAL A 134 -22.04 19.21 -19.11
C VAL A 134 -21.93 20.55 -19.85
N GLY A 135 -20.72 20.93 -20.28
CA GLY A 135 -20.47 22.16 -21.02
C GLY A 135 -21.09 22.19 -22.41
N GLU A 136 -21.37 21.04 -23.02
CA GLU A 136 -21.98 20.93 -24.36
C GLU A 136 -23.51 21.10 -24.37
N ARG A 137 -24.15 21.04 -23.18
CA ARG A 137 -25.61 21.13 -23.06
C ARG A 137 -26.07 22.50 -22.56
N GLU A 138 -27.20 22.98 -23.07
CA GLU A 138 -27.85 24.20 -22.59
C GLU A 138 -28.59 23.91 -21.27
N LEU A 139 -27.97 24.18 -20.14
CA LEU A 139 -28.50 23.97 -18.80
C LEU A 139 -28.59 25.32 -18.06
N THR A 140 -29.55 25.42 -17.12
CA THR A 140 -29.58 26.55 -16.19
C THR A 140 -28.46 26.41 -15.18
N GLU A 141 -27.92 27.52 -14.64
CA GLU A 141 -26.84 27.52 -13.64
C GLU A 141 -27.19 26.60 -12.43
N ARG A 142 -28.45 26.60 -12.02
CA ARG A 142 -28.92 25.74 -10.93
C ARG A 142 -28.84 24.25 -11.31
N GLN A 143 -29.29 23.88 -12.50
CA GLN A 143 -29.21 22.50 -12.99
C GLN A 143 -27.77 22.06 -13.15
N LYS A 144 -26.89 22.97 -13.59
CA LYS A 144 -25.48 22.69 -13.71
C LYS A 144 -24.83 22.38 -12.38
N SER A 145 -25.07 23.19 -11.34
CA SER A 145 -24.53 22.94 -10.00
C SER A 145 -25.04 21.62 -9.40
N ILE A 146 -26.31 21.28 -9.62
CA ILE A 146 -26.87 20.00 -9.19
C ILE A 146 -26.22 18.82 -9.96
N LEU A 147 -26.01 18.98 -11.27
CA LEU A 147 -25.43 17.96 -12.13
C LEU A 147 -23.96 17.69 -11.77
N GLU A 148 -23.17 18.74 -11.53
CA GLU A 148 -21.77 18.65 -11.09
C GLU A 148 -21.68 17.90 -9.74
N TYR A 149 -22.63 18.17 -8.84
CA TYR A 149 -22.69 17.45 -7.57
C TYR A 149 -23.05 15.97 -7.74
N LEU A 150 -24.00 15.65 -8.63
CA LEU A 150 -24.39 14.27 -8.95
C LEU A 150 -23.20 13.52 -9.57
N ILE A 151 -22.45 14.14 -10.47
CA ILE A 151 -21.23 13.56 -11.07
C ILE A 151 -20.19 13.25 -9.99
N GLY A 152 -19.97 14.16 -9.04
CA GLY A 152 -19.06 13.95 -7.91
C GLY A 152 -19.54 12.88 -6.92
N SER A 153 -20.83 12.52 -6.95
CA SER A 153 -21.43 11.49 -6.08
C SER A 153 -21.45 10.10 -6.71
N LEU A 154 -20.99 9.95 -7.97
CA LEU A 154 -20.88 8.67 -8.65
C LEU A 154 -19.74 7.82 -8.07
N ASP A 155 -19.96 6.50 -8.05
CA ASP A 155 -18.93 5.53 -7.76
C ASP A 155 -17.95 5.36 -8.95
N ASP A 156 -16.80 4.71 -8.73
CA ASP A 156 -15.83 4.32 -9.77
C ASP A 156 -16.47 3.49 -10.90
N ASP A 157 -17.54 2.78 -10.61
CA ASP A 157 -18.31 2.01 -11.57
C ASP A 157 -19.30 2.88 -12.41
N GLY A 158 -19.44 4.17 -12.07
CA GLY A 158 -20.38 5.11 -12.70
C GLY A 158 -21.82 5.00 -12.19
N LEU A 159 -22.05 4.34 -11.05
CA LEU A 159 -23.36 4.15 -10.44
C LEU A 159 -23.61 5.16 -9.31
N LEU A 160 -24.84 5.63 -9.18
CA LEU A 160 -25.29 6.49 -8.08
C LEU A 160 -25.88 5.63 -6.96
N ARG A 161 -25.09 5.28 -5.96
CA ARG A 161 -25.55 4.44 -4.85
C ARG A 161 -26.24 5.21 -3.73
N LYS A 162 -26.06 6.53 -3.69
CA LYS A 162 -26.69 7.39 -2.69
C LYS A 162 -28.16 7.60 -3.03
N ASP A 163 -29.00 7.65 -2.00
CA ASP A 163 -30.42 7.99 -2.14
C ASP A 163 -30.60 9.47 -2.48
N LEU A 164 -31.58 9.80 -3.34
CA LEU A 164 -31.83 11.18 -3.77
C LEU A 164 -32.24 12.09 -2.62
N ASP A 165 -32.88 11.56 -1.58
CA ASP A 165 -33.24 12.34 -0.38
C ASP A 165 -31.98 12.78 0.37
N SER A 166 -31.00 11.88 0.53
CA SER A 166 -29.70 12.22 1.13
C SER A 166 -28.94 13.26 0.32
N ILE A 167 -29.02 13.17 -1.00
CA ILE A 167 -28.39 14.13 -1.91
C ILE A 167 -29.07 15.51 -1.80
N SER A 168 -30.40 15.55 -1.66
CA SER A 168 -31.14 16.80 -1.41
C SER A 168 -30.68 17.49 -0.14
N ASP A 169 -30.54 16.73 0.97
CA ASP A 169 -30.07 17.25 2.25
C ASP A 169 -28.60 17.73 2.17
N GLU A 170 -27.74 16.97 1.50
CA GLU A 170 -26.33 17.35 1.29
C GLU A 170 -26.21 18.64 0.46
N LEU A 171 -26.99 18.81 -0.62
CA LEU A 171 -27.02 20.03 -1.43
C LEU A 171 -27.49 21.24 -0.65
N ALA A 172 -28.52 21.08 0.20
CA ALA A 172 -28.99 22.16 1.06
C ALA A 172 -27.93 22.59 2.08
N ILE A 173 -27.20 21.64 2.67
CA ILE A 173 -26.19 21.91 3.72
C ILE A 173 -24.92 22.52 3.12
N TYR A 174 -24.37 21.95 2.05
CA TYR A 174 -23.06 22.33 1.52
C TYR A 174 -23.09 23.45 0.48
N TYR A 175 -24.16 23.49 -0.33
CA TYR A 175 -24.28 24.46 -1.44
C TYR A 175 -25.41 25.46 -1.24
N GLY A 176 -26.23 25.29 -0.20
CA GLY A 176 -27.38 26.17 0.05
C GLY A 176 -28.46 26.08 -1.04
N ILE A 177 -28.51 24.97 -1.77
CA ILE A 177 -29.47 24.74 -2.86
C ILE A 177 -30.55 23.78 -2.36
N ASP A 178 -31.75 24.30 -2.09
CA ASP A 178 -32.93 23.48 -1.77
C ASP A 178 -33.47 22.85 -3.07
N ALA A 179 -33.03 21.64 -3.38
CA ALA A 179 -33.49 20.90 -4.54
C ALA A 179 -34.51 19.84 -4.11
N SER A 180 -35.70 19.85 -4.73
CA SER A 180 -36.70 18.82 -4.50
C SER A 180 -36.27 17.50 -5.16
N THR A 181 -36.70 16.35 -4.60
CA THR A 181 -36.43 15.03 -5.19
C THR A 181 -36.89 14.91 -6.64
N LYS A 182 -37.98 15.59 -7.02
CA LYS A 182 -38.44 15.63 -8.43
C LYS A 182 -37.47 16.37 -9.35
N GLU A 183 -36.94 17.49 -8.90
CA GLU A 183 -35.92 18.27 -9.63
C GLU A 183 -34.62 17.46 -9.79
N LEU A 184 -34.23 16.75 -8.74
CA LEU A 184 -33.09 15.82 -8.80
C LEU A 184 -33.32 14.66 -9.77
N GLU A 185 -34.54 14.11 -9.85
CA GLU A 185 -34.85 13.07 -10.83
C GLU A 185 -34.84 13.59 -12.28
N GLU A 186 -35.21 14.83 -12.51
CA GLU A 186 -35.11 15.46 -13.84
C GLU A 186 -33.66 15.65 -14.25
N VAL A 187 -32.84 16.14 -13.34
CA VAL A 187 -31.40 16.31 -13.60
C VAL A 187 -30.68 14.98 -13.73
N LEU A 188 -31.09 13.96 -12.92
CA LEU A 188 -30.56 12.60 -13.05
C LEU A 188 -30.84 11.98 -14.42
N LYS A 189 -32.00 12.23 -15.02
CA LYS A 189 -32.28 11.77 -16.38
C LYS A 189 -31.36 12.43 -17.41
N ILE A 190 -31.01 13.70 -17.20
CA ILE A 190 -30.03 14.38 -18.06
C ILE A 190 -28.66 13.70 -17.95
N LEU A 191 -28.27 13.33 -16.72
CA LEU A 191 -27.02 12.59 -16.50
C LEU A 191 -27.03 11.20 -17.14
N GLN A 192 -28.16 10.51 -17.09
CA GLN A 192 -28.33 9.18 -17.70
C GLN A 192 -28.24 9.20 -19.23
N ASP A 193 -28.43 10.37 -19.84
CA ASP A 193 -28.23 10.60 -21.29
C ASP A 193 -26.77 10.82 -21.68
N PHE A 194 -25.82 10.86 -20.75
CA PHE A 194 -24.40 11.07 -21.04
C PHE A 194 -23.74 9.78 -21.57
N ASP A 195 -22.58 9.94 -22.20
CA ASP A 195 -21.76 8.83 -22.64
C ASP A 195 -20.68 8.52 -21.57
N PRO A 196 -20.51 7.23 -21.23
CA PRO A 196 -21.08 5.99 -21.74
C PRO A 196 -22.49 5.69 -21.20
N ALA A 197 -23.26 4.97 -22.01
CA ALA A 197 -24.64 4.58 -21.65
C ALA A 197 -24.69 3.79 -20.32
N GLY A 198 -25.64 4.15 -19.45
CA GLY A 198 -25.83 3.50 -18.15
C GLY A 198 -25.19 4.20 -16.96
N ILE A 199 -24.57 5.37 -17.18
CA ILE A 199 -24.07 6.24 -16.08
C ILE A 199 -25.26 6.81 -15.29
N GLY A 200 -25.07 7.05 -14.00
CA GLY A 200 -26.10 7.60 -13.12
C GLY A 200 -27.21 6.62 -12.77
N ALA A 201 -27.07 5.33 -13.10
CA ALA A 201 -28.01 4.31 -12.67
C ALA A 201 -27.88 4.04 -11.17
N ARG A 202 -29.01 3.79 -10.48
CA ARG A 202 -29.04 3.48 -9.04
C ARG A 202 -28.57 2.06 -8.74
N ASN A 203 -28.78 1.14 -9.68
CA ASN A 203 -28.44 -0.27 -9.57
C ASN A 203 -28.03 -0.86 -10.92
N LEU A 204 -27.37 -2.04 -10.88
CA LEU A 204 -26.97 -2.75 -12.07
C LEU A 204 -28.13 -3.06 -13.02
N GLN A 205 -29.31 -3.36 -12.48
CA GLN A 205 -30.51 -3.62 -13.28
C GLN A 205 -30.89 -2.40 -14.13
N GLU A 206 -30.96 -1.23 -13.52
CA GLU A 206 -31.25 0.04 -14.19
C GLU A 206 -30.16 0.40 -15.22
N CYS A 207 -28.89 0.18 -14.87
CA CYS A 207 -27.75 0.40 -15.75
C CYS A 207 -27.88 -0.41 -17.06
N LEU A 208 -28.20 -1.70 -16.95
CA LEU A 208 -28.41 -2.54 -18.13
C LEU A 208 -29.63 -2.15 -18.94
N LEU A 209 -30.73 -1.74 -18.30
CA LEU A 209 -31.92 -1.25 -18.98
C LEU A 209 -31.65 0.03 -19.77
N LEU A 210 -30.98 1.02 -19.17
CA LEU A 210 -30.58 2.26 -19.85
C LEU A 210 -29.71 1.98 -21.09
N GLN A 211 -28.77 1.03 -21.01
CA GLN A 211 -27.94 0.67 -22.16
C GLN A 211 -28.76 0.05 -23.30
N ILE A 212 -29.75 -0.76 -22.96
CA ILE A 212 -30.64 -1.37 -23.97
C ILE A 212 -31.52 -0.33 -24.61
N ASP A 213 -32.09 0.60 -23.84
CA ASP A 213 -32.93 1.66 -24.34
C ASP A 213 -32.14 2.58 -25.30
N ARG A 214 -30.88 2.88 -24.94
CA ARG A 214 -29.99 3.67 -25.82
C ARG A 214 -29.63 2.94 -27.13
N LYS A 215 -29.43 1.63 -27.10
CA LYS A 215 -29.22 0.82 -28.33
C LYS A 215 -30.44 0.87 -29.26
N VAL A 216 -31.62 0.95 -28.69
CA VAL A 216 -32.86 1.13 -29.46
C VAL A 216 -32.93 2.54 -30.05
N GLU A 217 -32.59 3.56 -29.28
CA GLU A 217 -32.57 4.95 -29.74
C GLU A 217 -31.55 5.18 -30.86
N ASN A 218 -30.40 4.55 -30.75
CA ASN A 218 -29.35 4.59 -31.79
C ASN A 218 -29.71 3.76 -33.03
N GLY A 219 -30.85 3.03 -33.03
CA GLY A 219 -31.27 2.22 -34.17
C GLY A 219 -30.54 0.90 -34.34
N GLU A 220 -29.72 0.50 -33.40
CA GLU A 220 -29.04 -0.79 -33.42
C GLU A 220 -30.04 -1.95 -33.21
N TRP A 221 -31.05 -1.73 -32.42
CA TRP A 221 -32.11 -2.69 -32.12
C TRP A 221 -33.49 -2.12 -32.47
N GLU A 222 -34.31 -2.95 -33.05
CA GLU A 222 -35.74 -2.57 -33.28
C GLU A 222 -36.53 -2.62 -31.97
N ARG A 223 -37.18 -1.50 -31.60
CA ARG A 223 -37.99 -1.38 -30.39
C ARG A 223 -39.14 -2.42 -30.30
N ASN A 224 -39.63 -2.85 -31.44
CA ASN A 224 -40.62 -3.91 -31.56
C ASN A 224 -40.04 -5.31 -31.80
N GLY A 225 -38.72 -5.40 -31.88
CA GLY A 225 -37.98 -6.65 -32.11
C GLY A 225 -38.19 -7.65 -30.96
N HIS A 226 -38.25 -8.92 -31.28
CA HIS A 226 -38.35 -10.00 -30.28
C HIS A 226 -37.19 -9.98 -29.29
N LEU A 227 -35.99 -9.66 -29.76
CA LEU A 227 -34.78 -9.63 -28.93
C LEU A 227 -34.89 -8.58 -27.81
N TYR A 228 -35.25 -7.34 -28.14
CA TYR A 228 -35.45 -6.28 -27.16
C TYR A 228 -36.48 -6.66 -26.11
N LYS A 229 -37.67 -7.14 -26.55
CA LYS A 229 -38.76 -7.51 -25.64
C LYS A 229 -38.33 -8.58 -24.64
N TYR A 230 -37.63 -9.62 -25.10
CA TYR A 230 -37.19 -10.69 -24.23
C TYR A 230 -36.13 -10.20 -23.24
N ILE A 231 -35.11 -9.46 -23.67
CA ILE A 231 -34.05 -8.96 -22.80
C ILE A 231 -34.62 -7.98 -21.76
N HIS A 232 -35.49 -7.05 -22.20
CA HIS A 232 -36.14 -6.12 -21.30
C HIS A 232 -37.03 -6.87 -20.25
N THR A 233 -37.77 -7.87 -20.66
CA THR A 233 -38.59 -8.70 -19.73
C THR A 233 -37.71 -9.48 -18.77
N ILE A 234 -36.61 -10.05 -19.24
CA ILE A 234 -35.66 -10.78 -18.39
C ILE A 234 -35.06 -9.87 -17.33
N LEU A 235 -34.59 -8.69 -17.73
CA LEU A 235 -33.98 -7.75 -16.80
C LEU A 235 -34.98 -7.12 -15.84
N THR A 236 -36.26 -6.89 -16.26
CA THR A 236 -37.28 -6.29 -15.41
C THR A 236 -37.88 -7.30 -14.43
N HIS A 237 -38.28 -8.48 -14.90
CA HIS A 237 -39.05 -9.43 -14.10
C HIS A 237 -38.29 -10.65 -13.61
N TYR A 238 -37.22 -11.03 -14.28
CA TYR A 238 -36.44 -12.25 -13.97
C TYR A 238 -34.96 -11.95 -13.59
N PHE A 239 -34.69 -10.74 -13.11
CA PHE A 239 -33.35 -10.30 -12.79
C PHE A 239 -32.63 -11.22 -11.77
N GLU A 240 -33.33 -11.67 -10.71
CA GLU A 240 -32.74 -12.62 -9.75
C GLU A 240 -32.40 -13.98 -10.38
N ALA A 241 -33.26 -14.47 -11.27
CA ALA A 241 -33.01 -15.73 -11.98
C ALA A 241 -31.85 -15.58 -12.94
N PHE A 242 -31.71 -14.43 -13.58
CA PHE A 242 -30.61 -14.05 -14.44
C PHE A 242 -29.29 -13.99 -13.67
N THR A 243 -29.23 -13.27 -12.54
CA THR A 243 -28.03 -13.14 -11.70
C THR A 243 -27.56 -14.50 -11.16
N LYS A 244 -28.49 -15.39 -10.82
CA LYS A 244 -28.21 -16.75 -10.36
C LYS A 244 -27.96 -17.73 -11.52
N LYS A 245 -27.91 -17.27 -12.79
CA LYS A 245 -27.76 -18.09 -14.00
C LYS A 245 -28.79 -19.23 -14.12
N HIS A 246 -30.04 -18.99 -13.69
CA HIS A 246 -31.14 -19.95 -13.78
C HIS A 246 -31.83 -19.87 -15.16
N TRP A 247 -31.10 -20.14 -16.22
CA TRP A 247 -31.63 -20.04 -17.58
C TRP A 247 -32.77 -21.01 -17.86
N ASP A 248 -32.77 -22.21 -17.23
CA ASP A 248 -33.86 -23.19 -17.35
C ASP A 248 -35.23 -22.62 -16.92
N LYS A 249 -35.23 -21.81 -15.85
CA LYS A 249 -36.44 -21.13 -15.37
C LYS A 249 -36.90 -20.03 -16.32
N ILE A 250 -35.96 -19.23 -16.84
CA ILE A 250 -36.25 -18.15 -17.79
C ILE A 250 -36.78 -18.74 -19.10
N GLN A 251 -36.14 -19.80 -19.60
CA GLN A 251 -36.53 -20.52 -20.80
C GLN A 251 -37.96 -21.07 -20.69
N SER A 252 -38.26 -21.74 -19.58
CA SER A 252 -39.60 -22.28 -19.34
C SER A 252 -40.67 -21.19 -19.21
N ALA A 253 -40.36 -20.06 -18.54
CA ALA A 253 -41.25 -18.96 -18.32
C ALA A 253 -41.60 -18.18 -19.61
N LEU A 254 -40.59 -18.03 -20.49
CA LEU A 254 -40.76 -17.26 -21.75
C LEU A 254 -40.93 -18.15 -22.97
N SER A 255 -40.98 -19.49 -22.80
CA SER A 255 -41.13 -20.49 -23.87
C SER A 255 -40.10 -20.31 -25.00
N LEU A 256 -38.82 -20.09 -24.63
CA LEU A 256 -37.73 -19.84 -25.56
C LEU A 256 -37.12 -21.14 -26.05
N SER A 257 -36.62 -21.15 -27.31
CA SER A 257 -35.79 -22.23 -27.80
C SER A 257 -34.33 -22.08 -27.32
N ASP A 258 -33.55 -23.17 -27.30
CA ASP A 258 -32.15 -23.13 -26.86
C ASP A 258 -31.31 -22.15 -27.69
N LEU A 259 -31.53 -22.08 -29.02
CA LEU A 259 -30.90 -21.13 -29.91
C LEU A 259 -31.21 -19.65 -29.57
N GLN A 260 -32.44 -19.38 -29.13
CA GLN A 260 -32.83 -18.05 -28.70
C GLN A 260 -32.17 -17.67 -27.37
N VAL A 261 -32.08 -18.61 -26.44
CA VAL A 261 -31.39 -18.39 -25.16
C VAL A 261 -29.92 -18.09 -25.39
N GLU A 262 -29.22 -18.82 -26.26
CA GLU A 262 -27.83 -18.54 -26.62
C GLU A 262 -27.66 -17.16 -27.28
N ALA A 263 -28.56 -16.77 -28.15
CA ALA A 263 -28.54 -15.44 -28.79
C ALA A 263 -28.73 -14.33 -27.75
N LEU A 264 -29.71 -14.49 -26.82
CA LEU A 264 -29.96 -13.55 -25.74
C LEU A 264 -28.76 -13.42 -24.79
N GLN A 265 -28.14 -14.54 -24.41
CA GLN A 265 -26.94 -14.53 -23.58
C GLN A 265 -25.78 -13.80 -24.26
N ARG A 266 -25.58 -14.00 -25.57
CA ARG A 266 -24.53 -13.33 -26.34
C ARG A 266 -24.72 -11.81 -26.36
N GLU A 267 -25.94 -11.35 -26.53
CA GLU A 267 -26.26 -9.91 -26.56
C GLU A 267 -26.17 -9.28 -25.18
N ILE A 268 -26.61 -9.97 -24.13
CA ILE A 268 -26.48 -9.46 -22.75
C ILE A 268 -24.99 -9.38 -22.34
N ARG A 269 -24.15 -10.31 -22.77
CA ARG A 269 -22.67 -10.26 -22.50
C ARG A 269 -21.96 -9.06 -23.15
N LYS A 270 -22.55 -8.46 -24.19
CA LYS A 270 -22.01 -7.23 -24.81
C LYS A 270 -22.33 -5.96 -24.04
N LEU A 271 -23.22 -6.04 -23.05
CA LEU A 271 -23.54 -4.90 -22.19
C LEU A 271 -22.41 -4.69 -21.16
N ASN A 272 -22.14 -3.45 -20.84
CA ASN A 272 -21.10 -3.09 -19.87
C ASN A 272 -21.69 -2.95 -18.47
N PRO A 273 -21.37 -3.83 -17.49
CA PRO A 273 -21.87 -3.72 -16.14
C PRO A 273 -21.26 -2.57 -15.32
N LYS A 274 -20.14 -1.98 -15.81
CA LYS A 274 -19.38 -0.94 -15.13
C LYS A 274 -18.97 0.15 -16.12
N PRO A 275 -19.89 1.04 -16.48
CA PRO A 275 -19.64 2.05 -17.50
C PRO A 275 -18.53 3.03 -17.09
N GLY A 276 -18.44 3.43 -15.82
CA GLY A 276 -17.40 4.34 -15.33
C GLY A 276 -15.99 3.80 -15.49
N SER A 277 -15.78 2.51 -15.26
CA SER A 277 -14.45 1.91 -15.36
C SER A 277 -13.92 1.80 -16.79
N SER A 278 -14.78 1.91 -17.81
CA SER A 278 -14.37 1.88 -19.21
C SER A 278 -13.79 3.22 -19.69
N MET A 279 -14.14 4.32 -19.05
CA MET A 279 -13.63 5.67 -19.34
C MET A 279 -12.48 6.08 -18.43
N GLY A 280 -12.38 5.48 -17.23
CA GLY A 280 -11.29 5.75 -16.30
C GLY A 280 -10.01 5.09 -16.78
N GLU A 281 -8.92 5.83 -16.79
CA GLU A 281 -7.61 5.25 -17.04
C GLU A 281 -7.27 4.21 -15.97
N THR A 282 -6.85 3.06 -16.42
CA THR A 282 -6.29 2.01 -15.54
C THR A 282 -5.00 2.46 -14.84
N GLN A 283 -4.36 3.51 -15.35
CA GLN A 283 -3.10 4.06 -14.80
C GLN A 283 -3.31 5.12 -13.70
N GLY A 284 -4.49 5.73 -13.56
CA GLY A 284 -4.77 6.79 -12.56
C GLY A 284 -5.26 6.29 -11.20
N ARG A 285 -5.57 5.01 -11.03
CA ARG A 285 -5.91 4.51 -9.70
C ARG A 285 -4.70 4.63 -8.81
N ASN A 286 -4.85 5.31 -7.67
CA ASN A 286 -3.90 5.36 -6.58
C ASN A 286 -3.46 3.94 -6.22
N VAL A 287 -2.56 3.38 -7.00
CA VAL A 287 -1.79 2.23 -6.60
C VAL A 287 -0.92 2.79 -5.48
N GLN A 288 -1.30 2.51 -4.23
CA GLN A 288 -0.46 2.87 -3.09
C GLN A 288 0.94 2.38 -3.40
N GLN A 289 1.84 3.32 -3.64
CA GLN A 289 3.23 2.98 -3.88
C GLN A 289 3.79 2.38 -2.60
N ILE A 290 3.96 1.06 -2.61
CA ILE A 290 4.48 0.33 -1.48
C ILE A 290 6.00 0.46 -1.52
N THR A 291 6.57 1.20 -0.55
CA THR A 291 8.01 1.22 -0.32
C THR A 291 8.41 -0.08 0.39
N PRO A 292 9.25 -0.93 -0.23
CA PRO A 292 9.69 -2.17 0.39
C PRO A 292 10.68 -1.89 1.52
N ASP A 293 10.57 -2.63 2.63
CA ASP A 293 11.54 -2.57 3.73
C ASP A 293 12.78 -3.42 3.45
N PHE A 294 12.64 -4.47 2.64
CA PHE A 294 13.71 -5.39 2.28
C PHE A 294 13.84 -5.51 0.76
N ILE A 295 15.06 -5.50 0.28
CA ILE A 295 15.40 -5.78 -1.11
C ILE A 295 16.16 -7.10 -1.12
N VAL A 296 15.62 -8.11 -1.80
CA VAL A 296 16.21 -9.45 -1.89
C VAL A 296 16.68 -9.67 -3.31
N ASP A 297 17.96 -9.85 -3.48
CA ASP A 297 18.61 -10.15 -4.75
C ASP A 297 19.06 -11.61 -4.77
N THR A 298 18.86 -12.25 -5.93
CA THR A 298 19.33 -13.60 -6.17
C THR A 298 20.38 -13.57 -7.27
N GLU A 299 21.58 -13.97 -6.94
CA GLU A 299 22.68 -14.08 -7.89
C GLU A 299 22.48 -15.31 -8.79
N ASP A 300 23.11 -15.33 -9.95
CA ASP A 300 23.01 -16.43 -10.91
C ASP A 300 23.56 -17.76 -10.34
N ASP A 301 24.41 -17.69 -9.31
CA ASP A 301 24.91 -18.86 -8.56
C ASP A 301 23.87 -19.46 -7.59
N GLY A 302 22.67 -18.86 -7.50
CA GLY A 302 21.62 -19.28 -6.56
C GLY A 302 21.87 -18.83 -5.12
N THR A 303 22.86 -17.95 -4.89
CA THR A 303 23.04 -17.26 -3.60
C THR A 303 21.98 -16.16 -3.45
N VAL A 304 21.26 -16.18 -2.33
CA VAL A 304 20.27 -15.18 -2.00
C VAL A 304 20.86 -14.20 -1.03
N THR A 305 21.01 -12.95 -1.44
CA THR A 305 21.46 -11.83 -0.61
C THR A 305 20.27 -10.90 -0.34
N PHE A 306 20.31 -10.18 0.76
CA PHE A 306 19.28 -9.20 1.05
C PHE A 306 19.89 -7.95 1.68
N THR A 307 19.31 -6.82 1.36
CA THR A 307 19.62 -5.52 1.94
C THR A 307 18.38 -4.94 2.61
N LEU A 308 18.59 -4.25 3.74
CA LEU A 308 17.53 -3.50 4.40
C LEU A 308 17.45 -2.12 3.74
N ASN A 309 16.26 -1.73 3.34
CA ASN A 309 16.05 -0.37 2.83
C ASN A 309 16.12 0.62 3.99
N HIS A 310 17.07 1.52 3.91
CA HIS A 310 17.30 2.55 4.93
C HIS A 310 16.55 3.85 4.65
N GLY A 311 16.01 4.03 3.43
CA GLY A 311 15.45 5.30 3.02
C GLY A 311 16.46 6.45 3.15
N ASN A 312 15.96 7.62 3.49
CA ASN A 312 16.74 8.84 3.71
C ASN A 312 17.10 9.04 5.19
N LEU A 313 17.22 7.94 5.97
CA LEU A 313 17.58 8.05 7.39
C LEU A 313 19.05 8.45 7.54
N PRO A 314 19.36 9.61 8.13
CA PRO A 314 20.73 10.00 8.43
C PRO A 314 21.31 9.10 9.53
N GLU A 315 22.62 8.96 9.55
CA GLU A 315 23.29 8.35 10.69
C GLU A 315 23.15 9.26 11.91
N LEU A 316 22.62 8.71 13.00
CA LEU A 316 22.34 9.47 14.21
C LEU A 316 23.47 9.30 15.21
N HIS A 317 23.96 10.42 15.70
CA HIS A 317 25.00 10.48 16.73
C HIS A 317 24.57 11.38 17.89
N VAL A 318 25.14 11.12 19.07
CA VAL A 318 24.97 12.03 20.19
C VAL A 318 25.98 13.16 20.04
N SER A 319 25.54 14.40 20.15
CA SER A 319 26.40 15.59 20.06
C SER A 319 27.59 15.51 21.00
N GLN A 320 28.78 15.71 20.45
CA GLN A 320 30.03 15.71 21.22
C GLN A 320 30.04 16.83 22.26
N THR A 321 29.47 18.00 21.90
CA THR A 321 29.43 19.15 22.82
C THR A 321 28.61 18.84 24.07
N PHE A 322 27.52 18.10 23.96
CA PHE A 322 26.72 17.65 25.10
C PHE A 322 27.41 16.58 25.94
N ASN A 323 28.18 15.68 25.32
CA ASN A 323 29.00 14.71 26.03
C ASN A 323 30.15 15.38 26.82
N ASP A 324 30.84 16.34 26.23
CA ASP A 324 31.94 17.09 26.87
C ASP A 324 31.39 17.94 28.03
N MET A 325 30.22 18.55 27.88
CA MET A 325 29.55 19.22 28.99
C MET A 325 29.21 18.27 30.13
N LEU A 326 28.69 17.07 29.84
CA LEU A 326 28.42 16.05 30.84
C LEU A 326 29.71 15.63 31.60
N ASP A 327 30.81 15.43 30.91
CA ASP A 327 32.08 15.01 31.50
C ASP A 327 32.69 16.13 32.32
N THR A 328 32.68 17.39 31.87
CA THR A 328 33.14 18.53 32.64
C THR A 328 32.32 18.74 33.92
N TYR A 329 31.01 18.61 33.86
CA TYR A 329 30.14 18.67 35.02
C TYR A 329 30.33 17.47 35.97
N ARG A 330 30.60 16.28 35.43
CA ARG A 330 30.87 15.08 36.22
C ARG A 330 32.16 15.18 37.03
N ASN A 331 33.17 15.85 36.46
CA ASN A 331 34.45 16.06 37.13
C ASN A 331 34.41 17.16 38.19
N ASN A 332 33.52 18.15 38.08
CA ASN A 332 33.44 19.31 38.97
C ASN A 332 32.38 19.23 40.09
N LYS A 333 32.08 18.03 40.57
CA LYS A 333 30.98 17.79 41.53
C LYS A 333 31.05 18.59 42.86
N ALA A 334 32.20 19.09 43.29
CA ALA A 334 32.41 19.60 44.64
C ALA A 334 32.09 21.09 44.86
N GLY A 335 31.63 21.86 43.83
CA GLY A 335 31.36 23.31 43.98
C GLY A 335 30.12 23.81 43.23
N MET A 336 29.26 22.94 42.74
CA MET A 336 28.15 23.32 41.84
C MET A 336 27.06 24.15 42.52
N SER A 337 26.70 25.26 41.88
CA SER A 337 25.50 26.03 42.20
C SER A 337 24.22 25.24 41.92
N ARG A 338 23.08 25.68 42.47
CA ARG A 338 21.79 25.05 42.24
C ARG A 338 21.40 25.08 40.76
N GLN A 339 21.67 26.17 40.05
CA GLN A 339 21.39 26.32 38.62
C GLN A 339 22.22 25.35 37.75
N GLU A 340 23.48 25.15 38.07
CA GLU A 340 24.37 24.21 37.38
C GLU A 340 23.90 22.75 37.57
N LYS A 341 23.36 22.42 38.75
CA LYS A 341 22.78 21.08 38.97
C LYS A 341 21.51 20.86 38.18
N GLU A 342 20.65 21.85 38.06
CA GLU A 342 19.42 21.77 37.23
C GLU A 342 19.79 21.65 35.75
N ALA A 343 20.78 22.42 35.26
CA ALA A 343 21.31 22.30 33.89
C ALA A 343 21.89 20.91 33.59
N LEU A 344 22.66 20.37 34.55
CA LEU A 344 23.23 19.03 34.42
C LEU A 344 22.14 17.96 34.33
N LEU A 345 21.09 18.06 35.13
CA LEU A 345 19.98 17.11 35.06
C LEU A 345 19.27 17.18 33.69
N TYR A 346 19.05 18.38 33.15
CA TYR A 346 18.48 18.58 31.83
C TYR A 346 19.34 18.00 30.72
N ILE A 347 20.65 18.31 30.71
CA ILE A 347 21.60 17.78 29.72
C ILE A 347 21.62 16.25 29.78
N LYS A 348 21.70 15.68 30.98
CA LYS A 348 21.70 14.22 31.16
C LYS A 348 20.41 13.58 30.64
N GLU A 349 19.25 14.18 30.93
CA GLU A 349 17.98 13.65 30.43
C GLU A 349 17.91 13.67 28.91
N LYS A 350 18.39 14.74 28.25
CA LYS A 350 18.42 14.85 26.80
C LYS A 350 19.40 13.86 26.15
N VAL A 351 20.57 13.68 26.74
CA VAL A 351 21.56 12.69 26.26
C VAL A 351 21.06 11.25 26.47
N ASP A 352 20.50 10.95 27.65
CA ASP A 352 19.92 9.62 27.94
C ASP A 352 18.78 9.31 26.93
N LYS A 353 17.93 10.31 26.57
CA LYS A 353 16.87 10.18 25.58
C LYS A 353 17.43 9.95 24.18
N ALA A 354 18.45 10.69 23.76
CA ALA A 354 19.13 10.53 22.47
C ALA A 354 19.75 9.13 22.33
N GLN A 355 20.49 8.70 23.35
CA GLN A 355 21.11 7.38 23.36
C GLN A 355 20.07 6.26 23.29
N GLY A 356 18.98 6.38 24.08
CA GLY A 356 17.88 5.40 24.07
C GLY A 356 17.18 5.31 22.71
N PHE A 357 17.04 6.44 22.00
CA PHE A 357 16.44 6.48 20.67
C PHE A 357 17.36 5.84 19.62
N ILE A 358 18.65 6.18 19.62
CA ILE A 358 19.65 5.56 18.73
C ILE A 358 19.73 4.05 18.94
N GLU A 359 19.72 3.60 20.20
CA GLU A 359 19.77 2.18 20.54
C GLU A 359 18.50 1.46 20.06
N ALA A 360 17.34 2.08 20.19
CA ALA A 360 16.08 1.53 19.70
C ALA A 360 16.05 1.37 18.18
N ILE A 361 16.61 2.33 17.41
CA ILE A 361 16.76 2.23 15.95
C ILE A 361 17.73 1.11 15.57
N LYS A 362 18.87 1.03 16.24
CA LYS A 362 19.86 -0.05 16.02
C LYS A 362 19.24 -1.42 16.30
N GLN A 363 18.49 -1.55 17.36
CA GLN A 363 17.81 -2.79 17.72
C GLN A 363 16.69 -3.13 16.73
N ARG A 364 15.90 -2.15 16.25
CA ARG A 364 14.95 -2.35 15.15
C ARG A 364 15.65 -2.96 13.94
N ARG A 365 16.75 -2.34 13.48
CA ARG A 365 17.55 -2.81 12.33
C ARG A 365 18.01 -4.25 12.53
N HIS A 366 18.57 -4.54 13.69
CA HIS A 366 19.03 -5.89 14.04
C HIS A 366 17.91 -6.93 14.04
N THR A 367 16.76 -6.60 14.65
CA THR A 367 15.59 -7.47 14.68
C THR A 367 15.07 -7.77 13.27
N LEU A 368 14.97 -6.75 12.42
CA LEU A 368 14.54 -6.90 11.03
C LEU A 368 15.51 -7.79 10.24
N GLN A 369 16.83 -7.57 10.38
CA GLN A 369 17.85 -8.37 9.69
C GLN A 369 17.81 -9.85 10.09
N ILE A 370 17.74 -10.14 11.39
CA ILE A 370 17.67 -11.54 11.87
C ILE A 370 16.39 -12.21 11.39
N THR A 371 15.26 -11.52 11.45
CA THR A 371 13.98 -12.07 11.03
C THR A 371 13.98 -12.39 9.53
N MET A 372 14.45 -11.46 8.69
CA MET A 372 14.51 -11.68 7.24
C MET A 372 15.48 -12.80 6.87
N LYS A 373 16.65 -12.86 7.52
CA LYS A 373 17.60 -13.96 7.33
C LYS A 373 16.97 -15.32 7.64
N ALA A 374 16.24 -15.43 8.75
CA ALA A 374 15.58 -16.68 9.13
C ALA A 374 14.48 -17.08 8.12
N ILE A 375 13.74 -16.10 7.55
CA ILE A 375 12.74 -16.35 6.51
C ILE A 375 13.43 -16.87 5.23
N ILE A 376 14.51 -16.22 4.78
CA ILE A 376 15.26 -16.62 3.58
C ILE A 376 15.83 -18.03 3.75
N ASP A 377 16.38 -18.36 4.91
CA ASP A 377 16.94 -19.69 5.19
C ASP A 377 15.89 -20.81 5.07
N ILE A 378 14.63 -20.56 5.47
CA ILE A 378 13.56 -21.53 5.37
C ILE A 378 13.00 -21.58 3.94
N GLN A 379 12.77 -20.43 3.32
CA GLN A 379 12.11 -20.29 2.01
C GLN A 379 13.11 -20.15 0.84
N ARG A 380 14.34 -20.66 1.00
CA ARG A 380 15.43 -20.47 0.03
C ARG A 380 15.04 -20.83 -1.41
N LYS A 381 14.28 -21.91 -1.60
CA LYS A 381 13.83 -22.34 -2.93
C LYS A 381 12.95 -21.31 -3.61
N PHE A 382 11.98 -20.75 -2.87
CA PHE A 382 11.11 -19.71 -3.42
C PHE A 382 11.92 -18.49 -3.90
N PHE A 383 12.91 -18.05 -3.12
CA PHE A 383 13.73 -16.91 -3.51
C PHE A 383 14.64 -17.20 -4.71
N GLN A 384 14.96 -18.47 -4.97
CA GLN A 384 15.75 -18.89 -6.13
C GLN A 384 14.91 -18.99 -7.40
N ASP A 385 13.77 -19.67 -7.33
CA ASP A 385 12.98 -20.08 -8.50
C ASP A 385 11.73 -19.19 -8.72
N GLY A 386 11.24 -18.52 -7.67
CA GLY A 386 10.05 -17.67 -7.73
C GLY A 386 8.72 -18.43 -7.77
N ASP A 387 8.75 -19.76 -7.67
CA ASP A 387 7.53 -20.57 -7.70
C ASP A 387 6.85 -20.61 -6.32
N GLU A 388 5.58 -20.19 -6.28
CA GLU A 388 4.75 -20.28 -5.08
C GLU A 388 4.51 -21.72 -4.61
N ALA A 389 4.64 -22.70 -5.49
CA ALA A 389 4.48 -24.11 -5.15
C ALA A 389 5.63 -24.64 -4.27
N ASP A 390 6.82 -24.01 -4.34
CA ASP A 390 8.01 -24.38 -3.57
C ASP A 390 8.04 -23.79 -2.15
N LEU A 391 7.03 -22.97 -1.80
CA LEU A 391 6.91 -22.45 -0.45
C LEU A 391 6.73 -23.56 0.58
N ARG A 392 7.65 -23.62 1.53
CA ARG A 392 7.57 -24.54 2.67
C ARG A 392 6.59 -24.01 3.71
N PRO A 393 5.81 -24.90 4.37
CA PRO A 393 5.00 -24.46 5.50
C PRO A 393 5.89 -23.87 6.59
N MET A 394 5.51 -22.70 7.10
CA MET A 394 6.27 -21.96 8.10
C MET A 394 5.31 -21.20 9.00
N ILE A 395 5.44 -21.38 10.30
CA ILE A 395 4.68 -20.66 11.32
C ILE A 395 5.57 -19.65 12.05
N LEU A 396 4.96 -18.67 12.71
CA LEU A 396 5.70 -17.64 13.47
C LEU A 396 6.61 -18.23 14.54
N LYS A 397 6.22 -19.39 15.12
CA LYS A 397 7.01 -20.07 16.11
C LYS A 397 8.33 -20.60 15.58
N ASP A 398 8.36 -21.07 14.32
CA ASP A 398 9.60 -21.62 13.72
C ASP A 398 10.68 -20.53 13.59
N ILE A 399 10.24 -19.31 13.28
CA ILE A 399 11.12 -18.14 13.26
C ILE A 399 11.54 -17.75 14.68
N ALA A 400 10.61 -17.78 15.66
CA ALA A 400 10.89 -17.47 17.05
C ALA A 400 11.98 -18.40 17.62
N ASP A 401 11.84 -19.71 17.38
CA ASP A 401 12.78 -20.73 17.85
C ASP A 401 14.19 -20.58 17.22
N ARG A 402 14.27 -20.06 15.96
CA ARG A 402 15.55 -19.82 15.28
C ARG A 402 16.22 -18.50 15.66
N THR A 403 15.43 -17.46 15.88
CA THR A 403 15.94 -16.10 16.13
C THR A 403 16.10 -15.80 17.61
N GLY A 404 15.45 -16.57 18.49
CA GLY A 404 15.37 -16.30 19.93
C GLY A 404 14.50 -15.09 20.28
N LEU A 405 13.68 -14.59 19.33
CA LEU A 405 12.76 -13.48 19.53
C LEU A 405 11.38 -13.96 19.94
N ASP A 406 10.61 -13.10 20.62
CA ASP A 406 9.22 -13.40 20.95
C ASP A 406 8.33 -13.48 19.72
N ILE A 407 7.37 -14.41 19.72
CA ILE A 407 6.38 -14.59 18.66
C ILE A 407 5.62 -13.29 18.37
N SER A 408 5.33 -12.50 19.42
CA SER A 408 4.67 -11.19 19.28
C SER A 408 5.50 -10.20 18.47
N THR A 409 6.82 -10.18 18.64
CA THR A 409 7.75 -9.33 17.89
C THR A 409 7.76 -9.71 16.40
N ILE A 410 7.87 -11.00 16.11
CA ILE A 410 7.86 -11.51 14.73
C ILE A 410 6.51 -11.23 14.05
N SER A 411 5.40 -11.40 14.76
CA SER A 411 4.07 -11.07 14.25
C SER A 411 3.95 -9.60 13.86
N ARG A 412 4.49 -8.67 14.66
CA ARG A 412 4.51 -7.23 14.37
C ARG A 412 5.35 -6.90 13.14
N VAL A 413 6.52 -7.50 13.04
CA VAL A 413 7.39 -7.36 11.85
C VAL A 413 6.70 -7.90 10.60
N SER A 414 6.08 -9.08 10.68
CA SER A 414 5.51 -9.75 9.50
C SER A 414 4.24 -9.12 8.94
N ASN A 415 3.46 -8.39 9.76
CA ASN A 415 2.17 -7.86 9.34
C ASN A 415 2.26 -6.64 8.41
N ILE A 416 3.25 -5.77 8.59
CA ILE A 416 3.31 -4.44 7.95
C ILE A 416 4.47 -4.34 6.94
N LYS A 417 5.43 -5.25 6.98
CA LYS A 417 6.67 -5.17 6.21
C LYS A 417 6.58 -5.88 4.87
N TYR A 418 7.26 -5.32 3.86
CA TYR A 418 7.31 -5.82 2.51
C TYR A 418 8.73 -6.15 2.07
N ALA A 419 8.87 -7.21 1.31
CA ALA A 419 10.11 -7.60 0.66
C ALA A 419 9.96 -7.50 -0.86
N GLN A 420 10.85 -6.76 -1.49
CA GLN A 420 10.99 -6.71 -2.93
C GLN A 420 11.92 -7.83 -3.37
N THR A 421 11.48 -8.61 -4.33
CA THR A 421 12.25 -9.71 -4.94
C THR A 421 12.27 -9.52 -6.44
N ARG A 422 13.07 -10.29 -7.16
CA ARG A 422 13.10 -10.34 -8.63
C ARG A 422 11.70 -10.65 -9.24
N TRP A 423 10.87 -11.36 -8.49
CA TRP A 423 9.54 -11.84 -8.90
C TRP A 423 8.40 -10.87 -8.55
N GLY A 424 8.68 -9.83 -7.77
CA GLY A 424 7.71 -8.84 -7.32
C GLY A 424 7.86 -8.46 -5.85
N THR A 425 6.98 -7.58 -5.40
CA THR A 425 6.92 -7.13 -3.99
C THR A 425 5.90 -7.93 -3.22
N PHE A 426 6.34 -8.61 -2.17
CA PHE A 426 5.51 -9.46 -1.33
C PHE A 426 5.47 -8.95 0.11
N PRO A 427 4.30 -8.94 0.78
CA PRO A 427 4.26 -8.73 2.22
C PRO A 427 4.93 -9.89 2.94
N LEU A 428 5.64 -9.67 4.05
CA LEU A 428 6.30 -10.77 4.77
C LEU A 428 5.33 -11.86 5.23
N ARG A 429 4.07 -11.48 5.49
CA ARG A 429 3.01 -12.43 5.83
C ARG A 429 2.76 -13.48 4.75
N PHE A 430 3.12 -13.19 3.50
CA PHE A 430 3.02 -14.11 2.36
C PHE A 430 3.80 -15.40 2.58
N PHE A 431 4.94 -15.32 3.25
CA PHE A 431 5.84 -16.46 3.49
C PHE A 431 5.37 -17.39 4.61
N PHE A 432 4.42 -16.93 5.45
CA PHE A 432 3.83 -17.73 6.51
C PHE A 432 2.61 -18.47 5.97
N THR A 433 2.72 -19.78 5.88
CA THR A 433 1.66 -20.65 5.36
C THR A 433 1.40 -21.77 6.34
N ASP A 434 0.11 -22.07 6.58
CA ASP A 434 -0.29 -23.18 7.41
C ASP A 434 0.15 -24.51 6.79
N SER A 435 0.57 -25.46 7.62
CA SER A 435 0.86 -26.82 7.20
C SER A 435 -0.44 -27.65 7.15
N TYR A 436 -0.54 -28.48 6.13
CA TYR A 436 -1.52 -29.56 6.07
C TYR A 436 -0.75 -30.87 6.16
N THR A 437 -1.01 -31.65 7.19
CA THR A 437 -0.38 -32.95 7.39
C THR A 437 -1.19 -34.00 6.63
N THR A 438 -0.57 -34.68 5.68
CA THR A 438 -1.15 -35.80 4.95
C THR A 438 -1.26 -37.03 5.86
N GLU A 439 -2.10 -38.02 5.48
CA GLU A 439 -2.21 -39.30 6.19
C GLU A 439 -0.85 -40.03 6.26
N ASP A 440 0.04 -39.78 5.34
CA ASP A 440 1.40 -40.32 5.26
C ASP A 440 2.42 -39.54 6.15
N GLY A 441 2.00 -38.50 6.86
CA GLY A 441 2.84 -37.72 7.75
C GLY A 441 3.68 -36.63 7.07
N GLU A 442 3.51 -36.41 5.77
CA GLU A 442 4.17 -35.31 5.07
C GLU A 442 3.44 -33.98 5.29
N GLU A 443 4.21 -32.95 5.67
CA GLU A 443 3.68 -31.60 5.81
C GLU A 443 3.72 -30.89 4.46
N MET A 444 2.55 -30.56 3.93
CA MET A 444 2.40 -29.81 2.69
C MET A 444 1.89 -28.39 2.96
N SER A 445 2.36 -27.44 2.19
CA SER A 445 1.83 -26.06 2.23
C SER A 445 0.38 -26.05 1.71
N THR A 446 -0.52 -25.41 2.47
CA THR A 446 -1.91 -25.20 2.04
C THR A 446 -1.98 -24.41 0.73
N ARG A 447 -0.94 -23.64 0.41
CA ARG A 447 -0.83 -22.86 -0.83
C ARG A 447 -0.63 -23.76 -2.05
N LYS A 448 0.22 -24.76 -1.94
CA LYS A 448 0.41 -25.77 -2.99
C LYS A 448 -0.92 -26.48 -3.34
N ILE A 449 -1.70 -26.78 -2.31
CA ILE A 449 -3.03 -27.38 -2.48
C ILE A 449 -3.98 -26.42 -3.21
N LYS A 450 -3.96 -25.11 -2.85
CA LYS A 450 -4.80 -24.10 -3.50
C LYS A 450 -4.41 -23.88 -4.96
N LEU A 451 -3.11 -23.88 -5.28
CA LEU A 451 -2.62 -23.76 -6.66
C LEU A 451 -3.05 -24.97 -7.49
N ALA A 452 -2.85 -26.18 -6.97
CA ALA A 452 -3.30 -27.40 -7.65
C ALA A 452 -4.83 -27.42 -7.86
N LEU A 453 -5.61 -26.90 -6.89
CA LEU A 453 -7.07 -26.78 -7.04
C LEU A 453 -7.43 -25.75 -8.12
N LYS A 454 -6.73 -24.63 -8.19
CA LYS A 454 -6.92 -23.61 -9.23
C LYS A 454 -6.63 -24.19 -10.62
N GLU A 455 -5.51 -24.89 -10.79
CA GLU A 455 -5.15 -25.55 -12.04
C GLU A 455 -6.21 -26.56 -12.51
N VAL A 456 -6.74 -27.37 -11.57
CA VAL A 456 -7.80 -28.35 -11.91
C VAL A 456 -9.06 -27.62 -12.38
N ILE A 457 -9.42 -26.50 -11.77
CA ILE A 457 -10.58 -25.71 -12.16
C ILE A 457 -10.36 -24.98 -13.48
N ASP A 458 -9.16 -24.50 -13.74
CA ASP A 458 -8.81 -23.81 -14.99
C ASP A 458 -8.78 -24.78 -16.18
N GLN A 459 -8.45 -26.06 -15.94
CA GLN A 459 -8.44 -27.13 -16.93
C GLN A 459 -9.78 -27.84 -17.08
N GLU A 460 -10.80 -27.53 -16.26
CA GLU A 460 -12.10 -28.20 -16.33
C GLU A 460 -12.88 -27.83 -17.60
N ASP A 461 -13.71 -28.78 -18.09
CA ASP A 461 -14.66 -28.50 -19.18
C ASP A 461 -15.77 -27.54 -18.65
N LYS A 462 -15.78 -26.31 -19.16
CA LYS A 462 -16.75 -25.28 -18.77
C LYS A 462 -18.21 -25.63 -19.08
N ARG A 463 -18.43 -26.59 -19.99
CA ARG A 463 -19.77 -27.12 -20.27
C ARG A 463 -20.27 -28.08 -19.19
N LYS A 464 -19.34 -28.77 -18.50
CA LYS A 464 -19.63 -29.72 -17.43
C LYS A 464 -18.70 -29.50 -16.23
N PRO A 465 -18.81 -28.36 -15.53
CA PRO A 465 -17.94 -28.04 -14.44
C PRO A 465 -18.05 -29.07 -13.30
N LEU A 466 -16.90 -29.38 -12.69
CA LEU A 466 -16.78 -30.36 -11.62
C LEU A 466 -17.45 -29.86 -10.34
N SER A 467 -18.23 -30.71 -9.68
CA SER A 467 -18.75 -30.42 -8.35
C SER A 467 -17.64 -30.48 -7.31
N ASP A 468 -17.86 -29.86 -6.11
CA ASP A 468 -16.86 -29.90 -5.03
C ASP A 468 -16.54 -31.35 -4.58
N ASP A 469 -17.48 -32.31 -4.73
CA ASP A 469 -17.23 -33.73 -4.49
C ASP A 469 -16.34 -34.37 -5.58
N ALA A 470 -16.53 -33.97 -6.84
CA ALA A 470 -15.70 -34.44 -7.94
C ALA A 470 -14.29 -33.83 -7.87
N LEU A 471 -14.19 -32.53 -7.51
CA LEU A 471 -12.91 -31.88 -7.27
C LEU A 471 -12.12 -32.57 -6.14
N ALA A 472 -12.77 -32.94 -5.04
CA ALA A 472 -12.12 -33.68 -3.96
C ALA A 472 -11.55 -35.04 -4.41
N LYS A 473 -12.23 -35.75 -5.33
CA LYS A 473 -11.73 -37.00 -5.91
C LYS A 473 -10.50 -36.75 -6.79
N VAL A 474 -10.57 -35.78 -7.68
CA VAL A 474 -9.45 -35.42 -8.56
C VAL A 474 -8.24 -34.95 -7.75
N MET A 475 -8.46 -34.15 -6.70
CA MET A 475 -7.39 -33.71 -5.81
C MET A 475 -6.75 -34.91 -5.07
N LYS A 476 -7.55 -35.89 -4.65
CA LYS A 476 -7.04 -37.13 -4.04
C LYS A 476 -6.20 -37.96 -5.01
N GLU A 477 -6.59 -38.03 -6.29
CA GLU A 477 -5.82 -38.69 -7.36
C GLU A 477 -4.48 -37.98 -7.64
N LYS A 478 -4.45 -36.66 -7.50
CA LYS A 478 -3.22 -35.84 -7.62
C LYS A 478 -2.34 -35.87 -6.33
N GLY A 479 -2.69 -36.67 -5.31
CA GLY A 479 -1.91 -36.83 -4.08
C GLY A 479 -2.28 -35.83 -2.97
N PHE A 480 -3.41 -35.11 -3.08
CA PHE A 480 -3.91 -34.20 -2.06
C PHE A 480 -5.21 -34.73 -1.43
N PRO A 481 -5.15 -35.54 -0.36
CA PRO A 481 -6.32 -36.12 0.27
C PRO A 481 -7.06 -35.07 1.11
N ILE A 482 -7.87 -34.23 0.48
CA ILE A 482 -8.65 -33.18 1.13
C ILE A 482 -10.15 -33.49 1.09
N ALA A 483 -10.84 -33.13 2.19
CA ALA A 483 -12.28 -33.32 2.29
C ALA A 483 -13.04 -32.29 1.45
N ARG A 484 -14.26 -32.63 1.00
CA ARG A 484 -15.17 -31.74 0.26
C ARG A 484 -15.33 -30.35 0.91
N ARG A 485 -15.49 -30.31 2.25
CA ARG A 485 -15.65 -29.05 2.98
C ARG A 485 -14.42 -28.17 2.87
N THR A 486 -13.23 -28.76 2.85
CA THR A 486 -11.95 -28.06 2.69
C THR A 486 -11.80 -27.55 1.25
N VAL A 487 -12.21 -28.34 0.26
CA VAL A 487 -12.25 -27.89 -1.16
C VAL A 487 -13.15 -26.68 -1.31
N ALA A 488 -14.36 -26.71 -0.76
CA ALA A 488 -15.30 -25.59 -0.81
C ALA A 488 -14.70 -24.32 -0.16
N LYS A 489 -14.07 -24.44 1.03
CA LYS A 489 -13.40 -23.37 1.73
C LYS A 489 -12.25 -22.77 0.89
N TYR A 490 -11.39 -23.59 0.29
CA TYR A 490 -10.27 -23.13 -0.52
C TYR A 490 -10.73 -22.50 -1.83
N ARG A 491 -11.77 -23.05 -2.46
CA ARG A 491 -12.41 -22.47 -3.64
C ARG A 491 -12.94 -21.06 -3.35
N GLU A 492 -13.64 -20.89 -2.23
CA GLU A 492 -14.16 -19.59 -1.80
C GLU A 492 -13.04 -18.59 -1.49
N GLN A 493 -11.97 -19.03 -0.85
CA GLN A 493 -10.78 -18.19 -0.58
C GLN A 493 -10.06 -17.74 -1.86
N LEU A 494 -10.12 -18.56 -2.92
CA LEU A 494 -9.60 -18.22 -4.25
C LEU A 494 -10.57 -17.35 -5.07
N GLY A 495 -11.76 -17.01 -4.52
CA GLY A 495 -12.77 -16.24 -5.24
C GLY A 495 -13.44 -17.01 -6.39
N LEU A 496 -13.26 -18.33 -6.45
CA LEU A 496 -13.82 -19.16 -7.52
C LEU A 496 -15.28 -19.52 -7.23
N PRO A 497 -16.21 -19.26 -8.16
CA PRO A 497 -17.64 -19.52 -7.95
C PRO A 497 -17.94 -21.03 -7.94
N VAL A 498 -19.13 -21.40 -7.43
CA VAL A 498 -19.63 -22.79 -7.43
C VAL A 498 -19.79 -23.31 -8.85
N ALA A 499 -19.71 -24.64 -9.05
CA ALA A 499 -19.80 -25.31 -10.36
C ALA A 499 -20.91 -24.76 -11.27
N ARG A 500 -22.09 -24.50 -10.70
CA ARG A 500 -23.24 -23.95 -11.42
C ARG A 500 -22.98 -22.57 -12.03
N LEU A 501 -22.23 -21.69 -11.34
CA LEU A 501 -21.89 -20.35 -11.83
C LEU A 501 -20.70 -20.36 -12.79
N ARG A 502 -19.90 -21.45 -12.80
CA ARG A 502 -18.82 -21.68 -13.76
C ARG A 502 -19.28 -22.28 -15.09
N LYS A 503 -20.51 -22.83 -15.12
CA LYS A 503 -21.09 -23.39 -16.34
C LYS A 503 -21.29 -22.29 -17.38
N GLU A 504 -20.71 -22.48 -18.55
CA GLU A 504 -20.92 -21.67 -19.76
C GLU A 504 -22.03 -22.22 -20.63
#